data_6b17307996a89391b4cd859a350fd953
#
_entry.id   6b17307996a89391b4cd859a350fd953
#
_cell.length_a   1.000
_cell.length_b   1.000
_cell.length_c   1.000
_cell.angle_alpha   90.00
_cell.angle_beta   90.00
_cell.angle_gamma   90.00
#
_symmetry.space_group_name_H-M   'P 1'
#
loop_
_entity.id
_entity.type
_entity.pdbx_description
1 polymer ?
#
loop_
_entity_poly.entity_id
_entity_poly.type
_entity_poly.pdbx_seq_one_letter_code
_entity_poly.pdbx_strand_id
1 'polypeptide(L)'
;MKKILFNGLGNRGWIGGIYYIKNIIFSCLQNKEITSKYELVLFIDEKHADIFEPFRGQIIIRVFGKEGKLKLAWAQAKQVWFGGVKYCYALELNKTGKFFKNKGIFWIPDFQHKNLPEFFSKEELERKDANFLEMVMSDRPMVLSSFDAKNDLERFYPEHKCPVEVVHFVSYIEPEIKKITPKLEKNVAEKFGLHRNYIYIPNQFWQHKNHIVMVKAIQLLLESGKLTDYDFVFTGNLEDYRNPEYINRLKGIMESETVKNNIKLLGFVGREEQLSIMKNARFIVQPSLCEGWGTVLEDAKVLDKSVLLSDIPVHREQKNEKCILFDPHRPEELADLIVRLAGRREGEWQEDVTVGIANMYREASEYSKALQRVFR
;
A
#
# COMPACT_ATOMS: atom_id res chain seq x y z
N MET A 1 21.46 23.65 6.54
CA MET A 1 20.93 22.81 5.46
C MET A 1 19.44 23.12 5.28
N LYS A 2 18.90 23.12 4.04
CA LYS A 2 17.46 23.24 3.80
C LYS A 2 16.77 21.94 4.26
N LYS A 3 15.47 21.99 4.53
CA LYS A 3 14.74 20.83 5.05
C LYS A 3 13.60 20.39 4.15
N ILE A 4 13.37 19.09 4.07
CA ILE A 4 12.17 18.48 3.52
C ILE A 4 11.35 17.95 4.68
N LEU A 5 10.13 18.45 4.85
CA LEU A 5 9.19 18.00 5.87
C LEU A 5 8.26 16.93 5.30
N PHE A 6 8.26 15.76 5.89
CA PHE A 6 7.28 14.69 5.64
C PHE A 6 6.17 14.78 6.69
N ASN A 7 4.93 14.84 6.23
CA ASN A 7 3.79 15.00 7.13
C ASN A 7 3.03 13.67 7.31
N GLY A 8 3.32 12.95 8.38
CA GLY A 8 2.61 11.74 8.79
C GLY A 8 1.39 12.00 9.70
N LEU A 9 1.04 13.27 9.95
CA LEU A 9 -0.07 13.64 10.81
C LEU A 9 -1.39 13.69 10.02
N GLY A 10 -2.45 13.16 10.62
CA GLY A 10 -3.81 13.27 10.05
C GLY A 10 -4.34 12.01 9.38
N ASN A 11 -3.52 11.01 9.13
CA ASN A 11 -3.93 9.72 8.52
C ASN A 11 -4.50 8.73 9.55
N ARG A 12 -5.42 9.17 10.40
CA ARG A 12 -5.92 8.40 11.55
C ARG A 12 -6.57 7.06 11.24
N GLY A 13 -6.88 6.77 9.98
CA GLY A 13 -7.50 5.52 9.53
C GLY A 13 -6.80 4.84 8.35
N TRP A 14 -5.76 5.46 7.76
CA TRP A 14 -5.11 4.94 6.57
C TRP A 14 -3.62 4.64 6.82
N ILE A 15 -3.35 3.47 7.38
CA ILE A 15 -2.00 3.00 7.68
C ILE A 15 -1.12 2.92 6.42
N GLY A 16 -1.71 2.66 5.25
CA GLY A 16 -1.01 2.64 3.97
C GLY A 16 -0.28 3.95 3.66
N GLY A 17 -0.87 5.11 4.00
CA GLY A 17 -0.23 6.41 3.83
C GLY A 17 0.97 6.62 4.76
N ILE A 18 0.98 6.00 5.95
CA ILE A 18 2.13 6.04 6.86
C ILE A 18 3.28 5.21 6.30
N TYR A 19 3.00 3.99 5.81
CA TYR A 19 4.02 3.16 5.15
C TYR A 19 4.52 3.79 3.86
N TYR A 20 3.66 4.47 3.08
CA TYR A 20 4.10 5.24 1.93
C TYR A 20 5.18 6.27 2.33
N ILE A 21 4.94 7.08 3.37
CA ILE A 21 5.92 8.07 3.85
C ILE A 21 7.21 7.38 4.31
N LYS A 22 7.12 6.25 5.04
CA LYS A 22 8.29 5.43 5.42
C LYS A 22 9.12 5.06 4.20
N ASN A 23 8.46 4.55 3.17
CA ASN A 23 9.10 4.06 1.95
C ASN A 23 9.74 5.20 1.13
N ILE A 24 9.10 6.36 1.04
CA ILE A 24 9.66 7.54 0.39
C ILE A 24 10.88 8.09 1.16
N ILE A 25 10.83 8.14 2.48
CA ILE A 25 11.99 8.53 3.31
C ILE A 25 13.15 7.57 3.08
N PHE A 26 12.86 6.25 3.06
CA PHE A 26 13.87 5.25 2.73
C PHE A 26 14.53 5.50 1.37
N SER A 27 13.74 5.73 0.33
CA SER A 27 14.25 6.06 -1.01
C SER A 27 15.07 7.36 -1.03
N CYS A 28 14.66 8.39 -0.29
CA CYS A 28 15.43 9.63 -0.15
C CYS A 28 16.82 9.38 0.47
N LEU A 29 16.89 8.50 1.47
CA LEU A 29 18.14 8.15 2.14
C LEU A 29 19.12 7.36 1.24
N GLN A 30 18.61 6.70 0.19
CA GLN A 30 19.47 6.04 -0.83
C GLN A 30 20.05 7.03 -1.85
N ASN A 31 19.72 8.34 -1.77
CA ASN A 31 20.15 9.35 -2.74
C ASN A 31 21.07 10.41 -2.10
N LYS A 32 22.37 10.33 -2.42
CA LYS A 32 23.38 11.27 -1.91
C LYS A 32 23.14 12.73 -2.30
N GLU A 33 22.54 12.97 -3.48
CA GLU A 33 22.22 14.34 -3.92
C GLU A 33 21.09 14.96 -3.08
N ILE A 34 20.15 14.16 -2.59
CA ILE A 34 19.10 14.62 -1.67
C ILE A 34 19.70 14.85 -0.29
N THR A 35 20.40 13.85 0.27
CA THR A 35 20.92 13.90 1.65
C THR A 35 22.03 14.90 1.87
N SER A 36 22.79 15.26 0.82
CA SER A 36 23.79 16.32 0.89
C SER A 36 23.20 17.75 0.89
N LYS A 37 22.01 17.94 0.32
CA LYS A 37 21.36 19.26 0.19
C LYS A 37 20.28 19.50 1.26
N TYR A 38 19.64 18.42 1.71
CA TYR A 38 18.46 18.49 2.57
C TYR A 38 18.59 17.62 3.81
N GLU A 39 18.17 18.17 4.93
CA GLU A 39 17.85 17.42 6.14
C GLU A 39 16.39 16.97 6.09
N LEU A 40 16.15 15.68 6.32
CA LEU A 40 14.81 15.12 6.30
C LEU A 40 14.17 15.26 7.68
N VAL A 41 12.96 15.78 7.73
CA VAL A 41 12.19 15.99 8.96
C VAL A 41 10.85 15.28 8.84
N LEU A 42 10.53 14.46 9.80
CA LEU A 42 9.23 13.76 9.90
C LEU A 42 8.40 14.35 11.03
N PHE A 43 7.15 14.69 10.75
CA PHE A 43 6.11 14.89 11.74
C PHE A 43 5.22 13.66 11.81
N ILE A 44 5.11 13.07 13.00
CA ILE A 44 4.35 11.83 13.22
C ILE A 44 3.61 11.88 14.55
N ASP A 45 2.49 11.21 14.66
CA ASP A 45 1.83 11.00 15.93
C ASP A 45 2.50 9.88 16.75
N GLU A 46 2.30 9.90 18.07
CA GLU A 46 2.89 8.95 19.01
C GLU A 46 2.53 7.50 18.67
N LYS A 47 1.32 7.26 18.15
CA LYS A 47 0.82 5.92 17.83
C LYS A 47 1.63 5.22 16.73
N HIS A 48 2.21 5.99 15.81
CA HIS A 48 2.90 5.46 14.63
C HIS A 48 4.43 5.74 14.64
N ALA A 49 4.93 6.33 15.72
CA ALA A 49 6.35 6.72 15.82
C ALA A 49 7.30 5.52 15.68
N ASP A 50 6.94 4.37 16.23
CA ASP A 50 7.75 3.15 16.21
C ASP A 50 8.00 2.61 14.79
N ILE A 51 7.10 2.91 13.83
CA ILE A 51 7.26 2.53 12.42
C ILE A 51 8.53 3.16 11.82
N PHE A 52 8.96 4.31 12.36
CA PHE A 52 10.10 5.08 11.87
C PHE A 52 11.37 4.89 12.72
N GLU A 53 11.35 4.00 13.71
CA GLU A 53 12.54 3.68 14.53
C GLU A 53 13.78 3.32 13.69
N PRO A 54 13.68 2.59 12.55
CA PRO A 54 14.84 2.30 11.70
C PRO A 54 15.57 3.53 11.15
N PHE A 55 14.94 4.69 11.16
CA PHE A 55 15.54 5.95 10.67
C PHE A 55 16.09 6.84 11.78
N ARG A 56 16.06 6.39 13.05
CA ARG A 56 16.59 7.15 14.17
C ARG A 56 18.08 7.49 13.96
N GLY A 57 18.41 8.75 14.14
CA GLY A 57 19.76 9.28 13.88
C GLY A 57 20.07 9.62 12.41
N GLN A 58 19.24 9.18 11.46
CA GLN A 58 19.39 9.52 10.04
C GLN A 58 18.49 10.71 9.62
N ILE A 59 17.36 10.90 10.30
CA ILE A 59 16.41 11.99 10.08
C ILE A 59 15.98 12.62 11.40
N ILE A 60 15.39 13.81 11.33
CA ILE A 60 14.76 14.45 12.50
C ILE A 60 13.33 13.96 12.64
N ILE A 61 13.03 13.20 13.69
CA ILE A 61 11.67 12.76 14.01
C ILE A 61 11.07 13.67 15.08
N ARG A 62 9.91 14.25 14.80
CA ARG A 62 9.11 15.06 15.74
C ARG A 62 7.81 14.33 16.02
N VAL A 63 7.71 13.78 17.23
CA VAL A 63 6.54 13.07 17.69
C VAL A 63 5.58 14.04 18.36
N PHE A 64 4.30 13.95 18.02
CA PHE A 64 3.22 14.75 18.54
C PHE A 64 2.23 13.84 19.27
N GLY A 65 2.02 14.11 20.56
CA GLY A 65 1.06 13.41 21.40
C GLY A 65 -0.36 13.99 21.29
N LYS A 66 -1.16 13.75 22.32
CA LYS A 66 -2.54 14.29 22.44
C LYS A 66 -2.60 15.81 22.73
N GLU A 67 -1.60 16.54 22.28
CA GLU A 67 -1.60 18.00 22.45
C GLU A 67 -2.77 18.64 21.71
N GLY A 68 -3.30 19.72 22.26
CA GLY A 68 -4.44 20.43 21.67
C GLY A 68 -4.11 20.88 20.23
N LYS A 69 -5.09 20.81 19.32
CA LYS A 69 -4.96 21.11 17.88
C LYS A 69 -4.23 22.43 17.59
N LEU A 70 -4.39 23.45 18.44
CA LEU A 70 -3.74 24.76 18.32
C LEU A 70 -2.22 24.71 18.57
N LYS A 71 -1.77 23.98 19.62
CA LYS A 71 -0.34 23.79 19.91
C LYS A 71 0.36 23.04 18.78
N LEU A 72 -0.29 21.99 18.26
CA LEU A 72 0.21 21.22 17.13
C LEU A 72 0.35 22.08 15.87
N ALA A 73 -0.70 22.82 15.50
CA ALA A 73 -0.66 23.73 14.34
C ALA A 73 0.44 24.80 14.48
N TRP A 74 0.62 25.33 15.69
CA TRP A 74 1.67 26.35 15.95
C TRP A 74 3.09 25.76 15.87
N ALA A 75 3.31 24.55 16.43
CA ALA A 75 4.59 23.85 16.36
C ALA A 75 4.97 23.52 14.89
N GLN A 76 3.99 23.08 14.09
CA GLN A 76 4.18 22.85 12.66
C GLN A 76 4.49 24.17 11.93
N ALA A 77 3.71 25.21 12.17
CA ALA A 77 3.93 26.53 11.58
C ALA A 77 5.33 27.06 11.89
N LYS A 78 5.76 27.00 13.15
CA LYS A 78 7.10 27.42 13.58
C LYS A 78 8.20 26.66 12.83
N GLN A 79 8.09 25.35 12.66
CA GLN A 79 9.08 24.56 11.92
C GLN A 79 9.08 24.94 10.43
N VAL A 80 7.94 25.09 9.81
CA VAL A 80 7.84 25.43 8.38
C VAL A 80 8.30 26.86 8.10
N TRP A 81 7.97 27.83 8.94
CA TRP A 81 8.28 29.24 8.70
C TRP A 81 9.68 29.64 9.15
N PHE A 82 10.15 29.11 10.30
CA PHE A 82 11.42 29.50 10.91
C PHE A 82 12.45 28.35 10.94
N GLY A 83 12.04 27.12 10.67
CA GLY A 83 12.87 25.93 10.76
C GLY A 83 13.69 25.60 9.51
N GLY A 84 13.66 26.43 8.47
CA GLY A 84 14.42 26.20 7.21
C GLY A 84 13.78 25.18 6.28
N VAL A 85 12.48 24.86 6.46
CA VAL A 85 11.75 23.94 5.58
C VAL A 85 11.56 24.61 4.20
N LYS A 86 12.05 23.92 3.16
CA LYS A 86 11.86 24.30 1.76
C LYS A 86 10.64 23.61 1.16
N TYR A 87 10.43 22.34 1.46
CA TYR A 87 9.35 21.52 0.93
C TYR A 87 8.57 20.79 2.02
N CYS A 88 7.25 20.69 1.85
CA CYS A 88 6.35 19.84 2.63
C CYS A 88 5.83 18.71 1.74
N TYR A 89 6.22 17.48 2.00
CA TYR A 89 5.87 16.28 1.25
C TYR A 89 5.08 15.31 2.15
N ALA A 90 4.23 14.52 1.78
CA ALA A 90 3.26 14.50 0.71
C ALA A 90 2.05 15.30 1.20
N LEU A 91 1.73 16.36 0.54
CA LEU A 91 0.67 17.26 1.01
C LEU A 91 -0.66 16.87 0.37
N GLU A 92 -1.65 16.66 1.20
CA GLU A 92 -3.06 16.62 0.80
C GLU A 92 -3.72 17.97 1.15
N LEU A 93 -4.72 18.38 0.38
CA LEU A 93 -5.47 19.60 0.67
C LEU A 93 -6.51 19.40 1.79
N ASN A 94 -6.05 18.99 2.95
CA ASN A 94 -6.79 19.12 4.20
C ASN A 94 -6.53 20.52 4.82
N LYS A 95 -7.13 20.80 5.98
CA LYS A 95 -6.97 22.09 6.68
C LYS A 95 -5.51 22.52 6.88
N THR A 96 -4.63 21.57 7.19
CA THR A 96 -3.18 21.79 7.37
C THR A 96 -2.48 21.97 6.02
N GLY A 97 -2.87 21.20 5.02
CA GLY A 97 -2.33 21.27 3.67
C GLY A 97 -2.57 22.63 3.02
N LYS A 98 -3.76 23.21 3.19
CA LYS A 98 -4.06 24.58 2.70
C LYS A 98 -3.14 25.65 3.29
N PHE A 99 -2.72 25.48 4.55
CA PHE A 99 -1.83 26.43 5.21
C PHE A 99 -0.39 26.37 4.63
N PHE A 100 0.08 25.21 4.20
CA PHE A 100 1.44 25.03 3.69
C PHE A 100 1.54 24.90 2.18
N LYS A 101 0.45 25.17 1.44
CA LYS A 101 0.40 24.90 -0.01
C LYS A 101 1.51 25.60 -0.83
N ASN A 102 2.01 26.74 -0.39
CA ASN A 102 3.11 27.44 -1.06
C ASN A 102 4.49 26.74 -0.93
N LYS A 103 4.64 25.79 -0.01
CA LYS A 103 5.80 24.90 0.13
C LYS A 103 5.45 23.45 -0.17
N GLY A 104 4.20 23.17 -0.52
CA GLY A 104 3.66 21.84 -0.73
C GLY A 104 4.22 21.18 -1.99
N ILE A 105 4.46 19.89 -1.88
CA ILE A 105 4.53 18.96 -2.98
C ILE A 105 3.33 18.06 -2.78
N PHE A 106 2.40 18.13 -3.72
CA PHE A 106 1.17 17.35 -3.64
C PHE A 106 1.42 15.89 -4.02
N TRP A 107 0.62 15.00 -3.47
CA TRP A 107 0.63 13.59 -3.83
C TRP A 107 -0.79 13.12 -4.06
N ILE A 108 -1.02 12.53 -5.22
CA ILE A 108 -2.25 11.82 -5.58
C ILE A 108 -1.85 10.37 -5.89
N PRO A 109 -2.28 9.39 -5.08
CA PRO A 109 -1.94 7.99 -5.31
C PRO A 109 -2.63 7.42 -6.57
N ASP A 110 -3.90 7.76 -6.78
CA ASP A 110 -4.77 7.26 -7.85
C ASP A 110 -5.96 8.19 -8.10
N PHE A 111 -6.70 7.89 -9.16
CA PHE A 111 -7.95 8.55 -9.51
C PHE A 111 -9.13 7.57 -9.39
N GLN A 112 -9.13 6.71 -8.36
CA GLN A 112 -10.15 5.68 -8.15
C GLN A 112 -11.59 6.22 -8.24
N HIS A 113 -11.86 7.41 -7.70
CA HIS A 113 -13.17 8.03 -7.73
C HIS A 113 -13.64 8.42 -9.15
N LYS A 114 -12.71 8.54 -10.10
CA LYS A 114 -13.02 8.76 -11.52
C LYS A 114 -13.18 7.46 -12.29
N ASN A 115 -12.40 6.43 -11.94
CA ASN A 115 -12.40 5.14 -12.61
C ASN A 115 -13.53 4.23 -12.11
N LEU A 116 -13.92 4.35 -10.83
CA LEU A 116 -14.94 3.55 -10.16
C LEU A 116 -15.90 4.47 -9.36
N PRO A 117 -16.58 5.43 -10.03
CA PRO A 117 -17.43 6.42 -9.36
C PRO A 117 -18.58 5.77 -8.57
N GLU A 118 -19.06 4.60 -8.99
CA GLU A 118 -20.13 3.84 -8.33
C GLU A 118 -19.77 3.34 -6.93
N PHE A 119 -18.48 3.41 -6.54
CA PHE A 119 -18.03 3.01 -5.21
C PHE A 119 -17.98 4.17 -4.20
N PHE A 120 -18.46 5.34 -4.61
CA PHE A 120 -18.43 6.57 -3.80
C PHE A 120 -19.79 7.23 -3.74
N SER A 121 -20.11 7.90 -2.63
CA SER A 121 -21.29 8.75 -2.58
C SER A 121 -21.09 10.02 -3.44
N LYS A 122 -22.19 10.65 -3.84
CA LYS A 122 -22.14 11.90 -4.61
C LYS A 122 -21.34 12.99 -3.88
N GLU A 123 -21.54 13.12 -2.58
CA GLU A 123 -20.84 14.09 -1.74
C GLU A 123 -19.31 13.80 -1.66
N GLU A 124 -18.93 12.52 -1.65
CA GLU A 124 -17.52 12.12 -1.67
C GLU A 124 -16.88 12.44 -3.02
N LEU A 125 -17.57 12.18 -4.13
CA LEU A 125 -17.13 12.51 -5.48
C LEU A 125 -16.91 14.02 -5.62
N GLU A 126 -17.91 14.83 -5.29
CA GLU A 126 -17.82 16.30 -5.38
C GLU A 126 -16.68 16.85 -4.53
N ARG A 127 -16.50 16.36 -3.30
CA ARG A 127 -15.42 16.76 -2.41
C ARG A 127 -14.05 16.38 -2.94
N LYS A 128 -13.89 15.15 -3.46
CA LYS A 128 -12.63 14.67 -4.04
C LYS A 128 -12.28 15.47 -5.29
N ASP A 129 -13.24 15.67 -6.19
CA ASP A 129 -13.07 16.45 -7.41
C ASP A 129 -12.64 17.88 -7.12
N ALA A 130 -13.28 18.57 -6.19
CA ALA A 130 -12.91 19.92 -5.80
C ALA A 130 -11.49 20.00 -5.24
N ASN A 131 -11.09 19.03 -4.39
CA ASN A 131 -9.75 18.97 -3.84
C ASN A 131 -8.69 18.67 -4.93
N PHE A 132 -8.97 17.73 -5.81
CA PHE A 132 -8.05 17.36 -6.89
C PHE A 132 -7.90 18.52 -7.88
N LEU A 133 -9.00 19.17 -8.26
CA LEU A 133 -8.97 20.33 -9.13
C LEU A 133 -8.11 21.46 -8.55
N GLU A 134 -8.24 21.77 -7.24
CA GLU A 134 -7.39 22.78 -6.58
C GLU A 134 -5.90 22.41 -6.65
N MET A 135 -5.56 21.10 -6.49
CA MET A 135 -4.17 20.63 -6.56
C MET A 135 -3.62 20.69 -7.99
N VAL A 136 -4.36 20.15 -8.96
CA VAL A 136 -3.88 20.02 -10.35
C VAL A 136 -3.82 21.37 -11.09
N MET A 137 -4.62 22.34 -10.68
CA MET A 137 -4.60 23.71 -11.21
C MET A 137 -3.58 24.63 -10.52
N SER A 138 -2.84 24.12 -9.53
CA SER A 138 -1.77 24.87 -8.88
C SER A 138 -0.48 24.81 -9.71
N ASP A 139 0.45 25.73 -9.45
CA ASP A 139 1.81 25.73 -10.00
C ASP A 139 2.79 24.87 -9.19
N ARG A 140 2.29 24.14 -8.17
CA ARG A 140 3.11 23.35 -7.25
C ARG A 140 3.39 21.96 -7.82
N PRO A 141 4.59 21.40 -7.55
CA PRO A 141 4.90 20.05 -7.96
C PRO A 141 3.90 19.03 -7.41
N MET A 142 3.53 18.09 -8.27
CA MET A 142 2.68 16.96 -7.94
C MET A 142 3.42 15.64 -8.18
N VAL A 143 3.29 14.74 -7.24
CA VAL A 143 3.76 13.37 -7.35
C VAL A 143 2.58 12.45 -7.57
N LEU A 144 2.70 11.56 -8.54
CA LEU A 144 1.78 10.46 -8.80
C LEU A 144 2.51 9.14 -8.52
N SER A 145 1.77 8.13 -8.06
CA SER A 145 2.37 6.85 -7.66
C SER A 145 2.72 5.94 -8.84
N SER A 146 2.12 6.17 -10.02
CA SER A 146 2.29 5.33 -11.21
C SER A 146 2.11 6.12 -12.51
N PHE A 147 2.57 5.55 -13.63
CA PHE A 147 2.25 6.07 -14.95
C PHE A 147 0.77 5.90 -15.28
N ASP A 148 0.12 4.87 -14.74
CA ASP A 148 -1.34 4.72 -14.82
C ASP A 148 -2.05 5.93 -14.22
N ALA A 149 -1.68 6.34 -13.00
CA ALA A 149 -2.22 7.56 -12.38
C ALA A 149 -1.89 8.83 -13.19
N LYS A 150 -0.75 8.87 -13.90
CA LYS A 150 -0.43 9.98 -14.79
C LYS A 150 -1.34 10.01 -16.02
N ASN A 151 -1.62 8.87 -16.63
CA ASN A 151 -2.56 8.77 -17.74
C ASN A 151 -3.97 9.19 -17.31
N ASP A 152 -4.39 8.83 -16.10
CA ASP A 152 -5.66 9.28 -15.52
C ASP A 152 -5.68 10.80 -15.30
N LEU A 153 -4.60 11.39 -14.81
CA LEU A 153 -4.49 12.86 -14.70
C LEU A 153 -4.69 13.54 -16.06
N GLU A 154 -3.99 13.08 -17.08
CA GLU A 154 -4.06 13.63 -18.43
C GLU A 154 -5.46 13.44 -19.04
N ARG A 155 -6.13 12.31 -18.73
CA ARG A 155 -7.51 12.01 -19.19
C ARG A 155 -8.56 12.87 -18.49
N PHE A 156 -8.50 13.00 -17.17
CA PHE A 156 -9.57 13.63 -16.37
C PHE A 156 -9.34 15.11 -16.12
N TYR A 157 -8.09 15.58 -16.19
CA TYR A 157 -7.69 16.96 -15.95
C TYR A 157 -6.68 17.44 -17.02
N PRO A 158 -7.05 17.42 -18.32
CA PRO A 158 -6.11 17.71 -19.42
C PRO A 158 -5.51 19.12 -19.35
N GLU A 159 -6.18 20.06 -18.66
CA GLU A 159 -5.73 21.44 -18.51
C GLU A 159 -4.95 21.68 -17.20
N HIS A 160 -4.46 20.61 -16.56
CA HIS A 160 -3.68 20.74 -15.33
C HIS A 160 -2.45 21.64 -15.52
N LYS A 161 -2.07 22.39 -14.48
CA LYS A 161 -0.94 23.32 -14.52
C LYS A 161 0.24 22.86 -13.66
N CYS A 162 0.03 21.92 -12.75
CA CYS A 162 1.06 21.42 -11.87
C CYS A 162 2.16 20.69 -12.64
N PRO A 163 3.45 20.91 -12.33
CA PRO A 163 4.54 20.06 -12.77
C PRO A 163 4.37 18.67 -12.15
N VAL A 164 4.41 17.62 -12.97
CA VAL A 164 4.12 16.23 -12.55
C VAL A 164 5.35 15.38 -12.63
N GLU A 165 5.62 14.62 -11.56
CA GLU A 165 6.61 13.53 -11.54
C GLU A 165 5.93 12.23 -11.08
N VAL A 166 6.25 11.13 -11.76
CA VAL A 166 5.87 9.79 -11.30
C VAL A 166 6.97 9.28 -10.38
N VAL A 167 6.58 8.89 -9.18
CA VAL A 167 7.49 8.38 -8.15
C VAL A 167 6.94 7.06 -7.62
N HIS A 168 7.52 5.97 -8.08
CA HIS A 168 7.29 4.65 -7.49
C HIS A 168 7.93 4.56 -6.11
N PHE A 169 7.53 3.57 -5.33
CA PHE A 169 8.17 3.26 -4.07
C PHE A 169 8.35 1.75 -3.90
N VAL A 170 9.29 1.38 -3.08
CA VAL A 170 9.49 0.00 -2.61
C VAL A 170 8.94 -0.14 -1.20
N SER A 171 8.72 -1.35 -0.76
CA SER A 171 8.36 -1.60 0.64
C SER A 171 9.62 -1.85 1.47
N TYR A 172 10.00 -0.88 2.32
CA TYR A 172 11.13 -1.04 3.24
C TYR A 172 10.72 -1.84 4.47
N ILE A 173 10.83 -3.17 4.36
CA ILE A 173 10.42 -4.14 5.40
C ILE A 173 11.57 -4.98 5.94
N GLU A 174 12.80 -4.72 5.55
CA GLU A 174 13.96 -5.46 6.07
C GLU A 174 14.05 -5.45 7.61
N PRO A 175 13.77 -4.34 8.32
CA PRO A 175 13.78 -4.33 9.79
C PRO A 175 12.73 -5.27 10.40
N GLU A 176 11.56 -5.36 9.79
CA GLU A 176 10.48 -6.26 10.20
C GLU A 176 10.82 -7.72 9.89
N ILE A 177 11.40 -7.99 8.71
CA ILE A 177 11.85 -9.34 8.32
C ILE A 177 12.87 -9.89 9.33
N LYS A 178 13.81 -9.07 9.80
CA LYS A 178 14.81 -9.47 10.81
C LYS A 178 14.20 -9.90 12.14
N LYS A 179 12.97 -9.50 12.43
CA LYS A 179 12.23 -9.91 13.63
C LYS A 179 11.44 -11.22 13.43
N ILE A 180 11.28 -11.68 12.19
CA ILE A 180 10.59 -12.94 11.88
C ILE A 180 11.53 -14.11 12.20
N THR A 181 11.46 -14.57 13.44
CA THR A 181 12.21 -15.72 13.92
C THR A 181 11.36 -17.01 13.78
N PRO A 182 11.97 -18.21 13.76
CA PRO A 182 11.22 -19.47 13.78
C PRO A 182 10.22 -19.56 14.94
N LYS A 183 10.54 -18.94 16.10
CA LYS A 183 9.62 -18.88 17.23
C LYS A 183 8.40 -18.00 16.92
N LEU A 184 8.58 -16.86 16.25
CA LEU A 184 7.46 -16.00 15.84
C LEU A 184 6.59 -16.72 14.81
N GLU A 185 7.18 -17.36 13.81
CA GLU A 185 6.45 -18.12 12.79
C GLU A 185 5.59 -19.23 13.41
N LYS A 186 6.17 -20.00 14.35
CA LYS A 186 5.43 -21.01 15.10
C LYS A 186 4.27 -20.40 15.90
N ASN A 187 4.52 -19.32 16.64
CA ASN A 187 3.47 -18.65 17.43
C ASN A 187 2.34 -18.11 16.54
N VAL A 188 2.67 -17.56 15.36
CA VAL A 188 1.69 -17.07 14.39
C VAL A 188 0.86 -18.23 13.83
N ALA A 189 1.50 -19.34 13.46
CA ALA A 189 0.80 -20.53 12.97
C ALA A 189 -0.16 -21.11 14.04
N GLU A 190 0.28 -21.20 15.29
CA GLU A 190 -0.56 -21.66 16.39
C GLU A 190 -1.70 -20.70 16.70
N LYS A 191 -1.41 -19.40 16.80
CA LYS A 191 -2.40 -18.35 17.10
C LYS A 191 -3.56 -18.31 16.11
N PHE A 192 -3.26 -18.51 14.83
CA PHE A 192 -4.22 -18.39 13.73
C PHE A 192 -4.65 -19.75 13.15
N GLY A 193 -4.15 -20.86 13.70
CA GLY A 193 -4.49 -22.21 13.25
C GLY A 193 -4.04 -22.50 11.81
N LEU A 194 -2.87 -22.00 11.41
CA LEU A 194 -2.31 -22.16 10.06
C LEU A 194 -1.47 -23.43 9.97
N HIS A 195 -2.13 -24.59 9.95
CA HIS A 195 -1.48 -25.91 9.96
C HIS A 195 -1.52 -26.63 8.62
N ARG A 196 -2.26 -26.09 7.65
CA ARG A 196 -2.35 -26.57 6.27
C ARG A 196 -1.58 -25.68 5.33
N ASN A 197 -1.33 -26.13 4.10
CA ASN A 197 -0.94 -25.24 3.02
C ASN A 197 -2.01 -24.15 2.84
N TYR A 198 -1.60 -22.92 2.63
CA TYR A 198 -2.55 -21.84 2.45
C TYR A 198 -2.12 -20.83 1.37
N ILE A 199 -3.15 -20.18 0.82
CA ILE A 199 -3.05 -19.07 -0.12
C ILE A 199 -3.44 -17.81 0.63
N TYR A 200 -2.71 -16.71 0.46
CA TYR A 200 -2.89 -15.53 1.29
C TYR A 200 -3.41 -14.32 0.50
N ILE A 201 -4.44 -13.65 1.04
CA ILE A 201 -5.13 -12.50 0.46
C ILE A 201 -5.10 -11.33 1.48
N PRO A 202 -4.00 -10.55 1.53
CA PRO A 202 -3.75 -9.54 2.56
C PRO A 202 -4.33 -8.16 2.22
N ASN A 203 -5.64 -8.01 2.18
CA ASN A 203 -6.29 -6.75 1.83
C ASN A 203 -7.39 -6.36 2.82
N GLN A 204 -7.59 -5.03 3.02
CA GLN A 204 -8.83 -4.52 3.61
C GLN A 204 -10.01 -4.90 2.70
N PHE A 205 -11.18 -5.15 3.28
CA PHE A 205 -12.34 -5.64 2.54
C PHE A 205 -13.11 -4.53 1.80
N TRP A 206 -12.41 -3.53 1.31
CA TRP A 206 -13.00 -2.52 0.45
C TRP A 206 -13.41 -3.10 -0.90
N GLN A 207 -14.54 -2.64 -1.45
CA GLN A 207 -15.13 -3.21 -2.66
C GLN A 207 -14.14 -3.26 -3.84
N HIS A 208 -13.32 -2.22 -4.04
CA HIS A 208 -12.32 -2.21 -5.11
C HIS A 208 -11.18 -3.24 -4.93
N LYS A 209 -11.02 -3.84 -3.74
CA LYS A 209 -10.08 -4.95 -3.52
C LYS A 209 -10.62 -6.28 -4.04
N ASN A 210 -11.87 -6.30 -4.49
CA ASN A 210 -12.49 -7.36 -5.29
C ASN A 210 -12.42 -8.78 -4.66
N HIS A 211 -12.61 -8.87 -3.35
CA HIS A 211 -12.64 -10.17 -2.65
C HIS A 211 -13.70 -11.10 -3.22
N ILE A 212 -14.75 -10.55 -3.87
CA ILE A 212 -15.85 -11.34 -4.45
C ILE A 212 -15.36 -12.30 -5.54
N VAL A 213 -14.41 -11.88 -6.41
CA VAL A 213 -13.86 -12.77 -7.44
C VAL A 213 -13.06 -13.91 -6.81
N MET A 214 -12.32 -13.60 -5.74
CA MET A 214 -11.56 -14.61 -5.02
C MET A 214 -12.46 -15.65 -4.35
N VAL A 215 -13.51 -15.21 -3.64
CA VAL A 215 -14.42 -16.13 -2.94
C VAL A 215 -15.20 -16.99 -3.94
N LYS A 216 -15.61 -16.44 -5.09
CA LYS A 216 -16.21 -17.23 -6.17
C LYS A 216 -15.25 -18.27 -6.75
N ALA A 217 -13.97 -17.91 -6.94
CA ALA A 217 -12.95 -18.87 -7.38
C ALA A 217 -12.77 -20.00 -6.37
N ILE A 218 -12.73 -19.69 -5.07
CA ILE A 218 -12.67 -20.69 -3.99
C ILE A 218 -13.90 -21.62 -4.05
N GLN A 219 -15.09 -21.07 -4.23
CA GLN A 219 -16.30 -21.86 -4.35
C GLN A 219 -16.22 -22.87 -5.50
N LEU A 220 -15.83 -22.42 -6.69
CA LEU A 220 -15.63 -23.29 -7.87
C LEU A 220 -14.60 -24.40 -7.62
N LEU A 221 -13.51 -24.08 -6.95
CA LEU A 221 -12.47 -25.04 -6.59
C LEU A 221 -13.01 -26.15 -5.68
N LEU A 222 -13.68 -25.77 -4.60
CA LEU A 222 -14.17 -26.72 -3.60
C LEU A 222 -15.37 -27.54 -4.11
N GLU A 223 -16.27 -26.96 -4.90
CA GLU A 223 -17.35 -27.67 -5.58
C GLU A 223 -16.82 -28.71 -6.58
N SER A 224 -15.66 -28.47 -7.20
CA SER A 224 -15.00 -29.44 -8.08
C SER A 224 -14.09 -30.42 -7.35
N GLY A 225 -14.06 -30.40 -6.00
CA GLY A 225 -13.22 -31.29 -5.17
C GLY A 225 -11.72 -30.95 -5.22
N LYS A 226 -11.33 -29.76 -5.71
CA LYS A 226 -9.94 -29.33 -5.81
C LYS A 226 -9.52 -28.53 -4.57
N LEU A 227 -8.28 -28.69 -4.12
CA LEU A 227 -7.66 -27.93 -3.02
C LEU A 227 -8.46 -27.98 -1.69
N THR A 228 -9.15 -29.09 -1.42
CA THR A 228 -9.93 -29.29 -0.18
C THR A 228 -9.05 -29.35 1.07
N ASP A 229 -7.75 -29.59 0.91
CA ASP A 229 -6.69 -29.61 1.93
C ASP A 229 -5.98 -28.26 2.11
N TYR A 230 -6.37 -27.21 1.33
CA TYR A 230 -5.83 -25.86 1.45
C TYR A 230 -6.72 -24.95 2.28
N ASP A 231 -6.10 -24.01 2.98
CA ASP A 231 -6.78 -22.88 3.59
C ASP A 231 -6.61 -21.61 2.70
N PHE A 232 -7.64 -20.78 2.66
CA PHE A 232 -7.60 -19.45 2.04
C PHE A 232 -7.65 -18.41 3.13
N VAL A 233 -6.51 -17.75 3.36
CA VAL A 233 -6.29 -16.87 4.51
C VAL A 233 -6.47 -15.41 4.10
N PHE A 234 -7.36 -14.72 4.80
CA PHE A 234 -7.64 -13.30 4.58
C PHE A 234 -7.26 -12.49 5.82
N THR A 235 -6.62 -11.36 5.62
CA THR A 235 -6.40 -10.35 6.67
C THR A 235 -6.97 -9.00 6.24
N GLY A 236 -7.33 -8.18 7.22
CA GLY A 236 -7.97 -6.89 7.05
C GLY A 236 -9.30 -6.83 7.78
N ASN A 237 -9.79 -5.63 8.05
CA ASN A 237 -11.12 -5.48 8.65
C ASN A 237 -12.19 -5.83 7.63
N LEU A 238 -13.11 -6.71 8.01
CA LEU A 238 -14.27 -7.11 7.20
C LEU A 238 -15.37 -6.04 7.28
N GLU A 239 -15.02 -4.83 6.83
CA GLU A 239 -15.86 -3.64 6.85
C GLU A 239 -15.58 -2.77 5.62
N ASP A 240 -16.64 -2.27 5.00
CA ASP A 240 -16.58 -1.16 4.05
C ASP A 240 -17.75 -0.21 4.36
N TYR A 241 -17.45 0.94 4.98
CA TYR A 241 -18.47 1.91 5.35
C TYR A 241 -19.19 2.52 4.15
N ARG A 242 -18.58 2.45 2.96
CA ARG A 242 -19.17 2.96 1.70
C ARG A 242 -20.19 2.00 1.12
N ASN A 243 -20.04 0.68 1.34
CA ASN A 243 -20.94 -0.34 0.83
C ASN A 243 -21.14 -1.51 1.81
N PRO A 244 -21.96 -1.34 2.85
CA PRO A 244 -22.28 -2.42 3.80
C PRO A 244 -22.96 -3.63 3.14
N GLU A 245 -23.72 -3.42 2.07
CA GLU A 245 -24.41 -4.50 1.34
C GLU A 245 -23.40 -5.42 0.62
N TYR A 246 -22.33 -4.85 0.07
CA TYR A 246 -21.21 -5.64 -0.47
C TYR A 246 -20.62 -6.57 0.60
N ILE A 247 -20.37 -6.06 1.79
CA ILE A 247 -19.84 -6.84 2.91
C ILE A 247 -20.80 -7.95 3.32
N ASN A 248 -22.10 -7.67 3.42
CA ASN A 248 -23.10 -8.67 3.77
C ASN A 248 -23.17 -9.79 2.71
N ARG A 249 -23.15 -9.45 1.43
CA ARG A 249 -23.10 -10.43 0.34
C ARG A 249 -21.84 -11.29 0.40
N LEU A 250 -20.69 -10.68 0.65
CA LEU A 250 -19.40 -11.38 0.78
C LEU A 250 -19.42 -12.37 1.95
N LYS A 251 -19.90 -11.94 3.13
CA LYS A 251 -20.09 -12.79 4.31
C LYS A 251 -20.97 -13.99 3.99
N GLY A 252 -22.12 -13.76 3.35
CA GLY A 252 -23.04 -14.85 3.00
C GLY A 252 -22.40 -15.95 2.13
N ILE A 253 -21.50 -15.59 1.20
CA ILE A 253 -20.76 -16.58 0.41
C ILE A 253 -19.70 -17.27 1.27
N MET A 254 -18.92 -16.51 2.06
CA MET A 254 -17.85 -17.05 2.89
C MET A 254 -18.35 -18.00 3.99
N GLU A 255 -19.57 -17.80 4.47
CA GLU A 255 -20.22 -18.62 5.50
C GLU A 255 -20.99 -19.82 4.91
N SER A 256 -21.04 -19.96 3.58
CA SER A 256 -21.71 -21.11 2.93
C SER A 256 -21.01 -22.43 3.30
N GLU A 257 -21.80 -23.52 3.35
CA GLU A 257 -21.30 -24.88 3.70
C GLU A 257 -20.15 -25.32 2.81
N THR A 258 -20.11 -24.86 1.55
CA THR A 258 -19.08 -25.23 0.58
C THR A 258 -17.71 -24.67 0.95
N VAL A 259 -17.63 -23.45 1.46
CA VAL A 259 -16.32 -22.74 1.59
C VAL A 259 -15.89 -22.43 3.02
N LYS A 260 -16.82 -22.40 3.98
CA LYS A 260 -16.56 -21.92 5.36
C LYS A 260 -15.42 -22.65 6.07
N ASN A 261 -15.21 -23.94 5.77
CA ASN A 261 -14.17 -24.75 6.42
C ASN A 261 -12.75 -24.50 5.87
N ASN A 262 -12.65 -23.87 4.71
CA ASN A 262 -11.38 -23.57 4.04
C ASN A 262 -11.04 -22.06 4.06
N ILE A 263 -11.98 -21.20 4.49
CA ILE A 263 -11.74 -19.76 4.61
C ILE A 263 -11.34 -19.42 6.05
N LYS A 264 -10.23 -18.70 6.20
CA LYS A 264 -9.77 -18.16 7.48
C LYS A 264 -9.76 -16.63 7.42
N LEU A 265 -10.63 -16.01 8.20
CA LEU A 265 -10.71 -14.55 8.38
C LEU A 265 -9.95 -14.18 9.65
N LEU A 266 -8.77 -13.59 9.53
CA LEU A 266 -7.91 -13.28 10.67
C LEU A 266 -8.11 -11.86 11.22
N GLY A 267 -8.91 -11.03 10.52
CA GLY A 267 -9.08 -9.63 10.89
C GLY A 267 -7.81 -8.81 10.67
N PHE A 268 -7.68 -7.73 11.43
CA PHE A 268 -6.46 -6.91 11.40
C PHE A 268 -5.37 -7.60 12.22
N VAL A 269 -4.21 -7.82 11.60
CA VAL A 269 -3.03 -8.45 12.21
C VAL A 269 -1.87 -7.46 12.30
N GLY A 270 -0.97 -7.66 13.26
CA GLY A 270 0.24 -6.86 13.40
C GLY A 270 1.18 -7.03 12.19
N ARG A 271 2.08 -6.05 11.98
CA ARG A 271 2.93 -6.02 10.79
C ARG A 271 3.86 -7.23 10.68
N GLU A 272 4.54 -7.60 11.76
CA GLU A 272 5.40 -8.77 11.78
C GLU A 272 4.62 -10.08 11.58
N GLU A 273 3.41 -10.17 12.15
CA GLU A 273 2.51 -11.31 11.93
C GLU A 273 2.07 -11.38 10.46
N GLN A 274 1.67 -10.25 9.86
CA GLN A 274 1.29 -10.16 8.45
C GLN A 274 2.40 -10.66 7.52
N LEU A 275 3.63 -10.18 7.74
CA LEU A 275 4.78 -10.59 6.94
C LEU A 275 5.16 -12.05 7.19
N SER A 276 5.02 -12.56 8.41
CA SER A 276 5.20 -13.97 8.73
C SER A 276 4.19 -14.84 7.99
N ILE A 277 2.90 -14.46 7.97
CA ILE A 277 1.86 -15.16 7.21
C ILE A 277 2.18 -15.10 5.71
N MET A 278 2.60 -13.95 5.19
CA MET A 278 2.95 -13.78 3.77
C MET A 278 4.14 -14.66 3.38
N LYS A 279 5.19 -14.68 4.19
CA LYS A 279 6.39 -15.49 3.98
C LYS A 279 6.09 -16.99 3.90
N ASN A 280 5.19 -17.48 4.76
CA ASN A 280 4.85 -18.89 4.85
C ASN A 280 3.66 -19.30 3.94
N ALA A 281 3.02 -18.35 3.24
CA ALA A 281 1.98 -18.65 2.27
C ALA A 281 2.55 -19.38 1.04
N ARG A 282 1.77 -20.23 0.42
CA ARG A 282 2.14 -20.88 -0.84
C ARG A 282 2.36 -19.84 -1.95
N PHE A 283 1.48 -18.89 -2.05
CA PHE A 283 1.57 -17.68 -2.89
C PHE A 283 0.54 -16.65 -2.42
N ILE A 284 0.59 -15.46 -3.02
CA ILE A 284 -0.27 -14.33 -2.70
C ILE A 284 -1.27 -14.12 -3.83
N VAL A 285 -2.48 -13.67 -3.51
CA VAL A 285 -3.46 -13.21 -4.51
C VAL A 285 -3.82 -11.75 -4.26
N GLN A 286 -3.68 -10.92 -5.28
CA GLN A 286 -4.03 -9.51 -5.27
C GLN A 286 -5.08 -9.23 -6.36
N PRO A 287 -6.39 -9.31 -6.05
CA PRO A 287 -7.45 -9.30 -7.06
C PRO A 287 -8.04 -7.91 -7.36
N SER A 288 -7.40 -6.83 -6.94
CA SER A 288 -7.92 -5.46 -6.97
C SER A 288 -8.41 -5.00 -8.35
N LEU A 289 -9.44 -4.15 -8.37
CA LEU A 289 -9.95 -3.48 -9.57
C LEU A 289 -9.24 -2.14 -9.85
N CYS A 290 -8.65 -1.54 -8.81
CA CYS A 290 -7.94 -0.27 -8.90
C CYS A 290 -6.93 -0.16 -7.76
N GLU A 291 -5.74 0.35 -8.07
CA GLU A 291 -4.67 0.67 -7.13
C GLU A 291 -3.92 1.93 -7.59
N GLY A 292 -3.30 2.64 -6.66
CA GLY A 292 -2.33 3.67 -7.02
C GLY A 292 -0.93 3.10 -7.21
N TRP A 293 -0.51 2.28 -6.23
CA TRP A 293 0.69 1.44 -6.22
C TRP A 293 0.54 0.45 -5.05
N GLY A 294 0.54 -0.82 -5.33
CA GLY A 294 0.18 -1.86 -4.36
C GLY A 294 1.28 -2.15 -3.33
N THR A 295 1.12 -1.70 -2.09
CA THR A 295 2.05 -2.03 -0.99
C THR A 295 2.18 -3.54 -0.78
N VAL A 296 1.09 -4.29 -0.92
CA VAL A 296 1.08 -5.76 -0.79
C VAL A 296 2.00 -6.41 -1.82
N LEU A 297 1.96 -5.93 -3.07
CA LEU A 297 2.84 -6.44 -4.12
C LEU A 297 4.31 -6.10 -3.84
N GLU A 298 4.60 -4.89 -3.35
CA GLU A 298 5.96 -4.52 -2.95
C GLU A 298 6.46 -5.38 -1.78
N ASP A 299 5.62 -5.68 -0.78
CA ASP A 299 5.97 -6.63 0.29
C ASP A 299 6.29 -8.02 -0.27
N ALA A 300 5.45 -8.52 -1.17
CA ALA A 300 5.64 -9.83 -1.80
C ALA A 300 6.93 -9.87 -2.63
N LYS A 301 7.27 -8.81 -3.35
CA LYS A 301 8.54 -8.69 -4.11
C LYS A 301 9.76 -8.77 -3.17
N VAL A 302 9.72 -8.09 -2.02
CA VAL A 302 10.84 -8.15 -1.04
C VAL A 302 10.94 -9.53 -0.38
N LEU A 303 9.81 -10.21 -0.17
CA LEU A 303 9.80 -11.60 0.32
C LEU A 303 10.04 -12.63 -0.79
N ASP A 304 10.25 -12.16 -2.02
CA ASP A 304 10.47 -12.99 -3.22
C ASP A 304 9.35 -14.00 -3.51
N LYS A 305 8.09 -13.63 -3.17
CA LYS A 305 6.90 -14.47 -3.30
C LYS A 305 6.31 -14.44 -4.71
N SER A 306 5.74 -15.56 -5.14
CA SER A 306 4.86 -15.61 -6.31
C SER A 306 3.52 -14.94 -6.02
N VAL A 307 2.98 -14.19 -7.02
CA VAL A 307 1.72 -13.47 -6.88
C VAL A 307 0.80 -13.72 -8.07
N LEU A 308 -0.45 -14.12 -7.81
CA LEU A 308 -1.54 -13.99 -8.77
C LEU A 308 -2.09 -12.57 -8.67
N LEU A 309 -2.00 -11.83 -9.76
CA LEU A 309 -2.20 -10.38 -9.77
C LEU A 309 -3.28 -10.03 -10.80
N SER A 310 -4.29 -9.26 -10.43
CA SER A 310 -5.32 -8.83 -11.39
C SER A 310 -4.71 -8.02 -12.52
N ASP A 311 -5.19 -8.24 -13.75
CA ASP A 311 -4.69 -7.59 -14.96
C ASP A 311 -5.24 -6.18 -15.12
N ILE A 312 -4.76 -5.25 -14.29
CA ILE A 312 -5.06 -3.82 -14.37
C ILE A 312 -3.79 -3.03 -14.74
N PRO A 313 -3.91 -1.82 -15.32
CA PRO A 313 -2.77 -1.07 -15.85
C PRO A 313 -1.63 -0.90 -14.85
N VAL A 314 -1.92 -0.46 -13.61
CA VAL A 314 -0.89 -0.28 -12.58
C VAL A 314 -0.20 -1.59 -12.19
N HIS A 315 -0.90 -2.72 -12.19
CA HIS A 315 -0.30 -4.02 -11.89
C HIS A 315 0.62 -4.50 -13.02
N ARG A 316 0.28 -4.20 -14.29
CA ARG A 316 1.19 -4.45 -15.43
C ARG A 316 2.48 -3.65 -15.32
N GLU A 317 2.40 -2.42 -14.78
CA GLU A 317 3.55 -1.55 -14.51
C GLU A 317 4.41 -2.04 -13.35
N GLN A 318 3.77 -2.53 -12.26
CA GLN A 318 4.41 -2.88 -10.99
C GLN A 318 4.98 -4.31 -10.95
N LYS A 319 4.44 -5.24 -11.77
CA LYS A 319 4.78 -6.66 -11.74
C LYS A 319 6.26 -6.95 -12.01
N ASN A 320 6.73 -8.06 -11.46
CA ASN A 320 7.99 -8.72 -11.83
C ASN A 320 7.71 -10.10 -12.47
N GLU A 321 8.76 -10.88 -12.69
CA GLU A 321 8.70 -12.22 -13.32
C GLU A 321 7.96 -13.27 -12.48
N LYS A 322 7.79 -13.05 -11.17
CA LYS A 322 7.04 -13.94 -10.26
C LYS A 322 5.53 -13.65 -10.23
N CYS A 323 5.09 -12.64 -10.96
CA CYS A 323 3.68 -12.28 -11.05
C CYS A 323 3.02 -12.95 -12.26
N ILE A 324 1.84 -13.53 -12.05
CA ILE A 324 0.98 -14.09 -13.09
C ILE A 324 -0.30 -13.25 -13.10
N LEU A 325 -0.63 -12.67 -14.26
CA LEU A 325 -1.83 -11.84 -14.43
C LEU A 325 -3.06 -12.69 -14.69
N PHE A 326 -4.22 -12.23 -14.19
CA PHE A 326 -5.53 -12.80 -14.45
C PHE A 326 -6.59 -11.71 -14.62
N ASP A 327 -7.65 -11.99 -15.37
CA ASP A 327 -8.79 -11.07 -15.52
C ASP A 327 -9.54 -10.92 -14.18
N PRO A 328 -9.63 -9.70 -13.59
CA PRO A 328 -10.28 -9.47 -12.30
C PRO A 328 -11.79 -9.75 -12.30
N HIS A 329 -12.40 -10.01 -13.46
CA HIS A 329 -13.82 -10.31 -13.61
C HIS A 329 -14.12 -11.79 -13.87
N ARG A 330 -13.09 -12.65 -13.98
CA ARG A 330 -13.21 -14.07 -14.33
C ARG A 330 -12.74 -14.99 -13.20
N PRO A 331 -13.63 -15.37 -12.27
CA PRO A 331 -13.29 -16.28 -11.18
C PRO A 331 -12.86 -17.68 -11.66
N GLU A 332 -13.33 -18.13 -12.84
CA GLU A 332 -12.94 -19.40 -13.44
C GLU A 332 -11.45 -19.41 -13.82
N GLU A 333 -10.99 -18.35 -14.46
CA GLU A 333 -9.58 -18.18 -14.83
C GLU A 333 -8.70 -18.13 -13.58
N LEU A 334 -9.13 -17.39 -12.55
CA LEU A 334 -8.42 -17.34 -11.27
C LEU A 334 -8.35 -18.72 -10.60
N ALA A 335 -9.44 -19.49 -10.62
CA ALA A 335 -9.48 -20.85 -10.07
C ALA A 335 -8.49 -21.78 -10.79
N ASP A 336 -8.44 -21.74 -12.12
CA ASP A 336 -7.49 -22.55 -12.91
C ASP A 336 -6.03 -22.17 -12.62
N LEU A 337 -5.73 -20.87 -12.52
CA LEU A 337 -4.40 -20.39 -12.16
C LEU A 337 -4.00 -20.79 -10.74
N ILE A 338 -4.92 -20.76 -9.79
CA ILE A 338 -4.70 -21.20 -8.42
C ILE A 338 -4.32 -22.69 -8.40
N VAL A 339 -5.05 -23.57 -9.11
CA VAL A 339 -4.73 -25.00 -9.21
C VAL A 339 -3.35 -25.20 -9.82
N ARG A 340 -3.07 -24.54 -10.93
CA ARG A 340 -1.78 -24.65 -11.62
C ARG A 340 -0.61 -24.23 -10.72
N LEU A 341 -0.78 -23.14 -9.98
CA LEU A 341 0.27 -22.62 -9.13
C LEU A 341 0.44 -23.47 -7.87
N ALA A 342 -0.66 -23.91 -7.23
CA ALA A 342 -0.64 -24.81 -6.07
C ALA A 342 -0.01 -26.18 -6.39
N GLY A 343 -0.18 -26.66 -7.62
CA GLY A 343 0.38 -27.94 -8.09
C GLY A 343 1.88 -27.92 -8.39
N ARG A 344 2.58 -26.79 -8.27
CA ARG A 344 4.05 -26.74 -8.41
C ARG A 344 4.73 -27.55 -7.31
N ARG A 345 5.79 -28.26 -7.67
CA ARG A 345 6.62 -29.02 -6.71
C ARG A 345 7.42 -28.07 -5.81
N GLU A 346 7.79 -28.52 -4.61
CA GLU A 346 8.59 -27.68 -3.69
C GLU A 346 9.86 -27.11 -4.32
N GLY A 347 10.61 -27.88 -5.09
CA GLY A 347 11.84 -27.42 -5.76
C GLY A 347 11.63 -26.40 -6.89
N GLU A 348 10.39 -26.14 -7.30
CA GLU A 348 10.04 -25.12 -8.31
C GLU A 348 9.75 -23.73 -7.67
N TRP A 349 9.70 -23.69 -6.33
CA TRP A 349 9.50 -22.47 -5.53
C TRP A 349 10.87 -21.92 -5.09
N GLN A 350 11.53 -21.22 -6.00
CA GLN A 350 12.80 -20.55 -5.66
C GLN A 350 12.49 -19.18 -5.02
N GLU A 351 12.34 -19.18 -3.70
CA GLU A 351 12.14 -17.97 -2.91
C GLU A 351 13.42 -17.63 -2.16
N ASP A 352 13.98 -16.46 -2.41
CA ASP A 352 15.18 -15.97 -1.74
C ASP A 352 14.99 -14.51 -1.29
N VAL A 353 14.69 -14.34 -0.02
CA VAL A 353 14.48 -13.04 0.61
C VAL A 353 15.73 -12.13 0.46
N THR A 354 16.94 -12.70 0.33
CA THR A 354 18.14 -11.89 0.15
C THR A 354 18.18 -11.23 -1.22
N VAL A 355 17.68 -11.92 -2.25
CA VAL A 355 17.47 -11.37 -3.60
C VAL A 355 16.42 -10.27 -3.57
N GLY A 356 15.28 -10.51 -2.91
CA GLY A 356 14.22 -9.51 -2.76
C GLY A 356 14.69 -8.24 -2.05
N ILE A 357 15.46 -8.37 -0.97
CA ILE A 357 16.06 -7.23 -0.26
C ILE A 357 17.05 -6.48 -1.17
N ALA A 358 17.93 -7.18 -1.88
CA ALA A 358 18.88 -6.55 -2.79
C ALA A 358 18.18 -5.76 -3.90
N ASN A 359 17.10 -6.33 -4.48
CA ASN A 359 16.26 -5.65 -5.47
C ASN A 359 15.58 -4.41 -4.88
N MET A 360 15.05 -4.49 -3.65
CA MET A 360 14.45 -3.34 -2.95
C MET A 360 15.44 -2.16 -2.83
N TYR A 361 16.69 -2.39 -2.44
CA TYR A 361 17.70 -1.32 -2.36
C TYR A 361 18.02 -0.73 -3.73
N ARG A 362 18.16 -1.57 -4.75
CA ARG A 362 18.41 -1.15 -6.14
C ARG A 362 17.26 -0.28 -6.66
N GLU A 363 16.03 -0.75 -6.52
CA GLU A 363 14.82 -0.02 -6.98
C GLU A 363 14.62 1.28 -6.18
N ALA A 364 14.84 1.27 -4.85
CA ALA A 364 14.78 2.49 -4.03
C ALA A 364 15.77 3.55 -4.52
N SER A 365 17.01 3.16 -4.84
CA SER A 365 18.02 4.07 -5.39
C SER A 365 17.60 4.62 -6.76
N GLU A 366 16.99 3.80 -7.60
CA GLU A 366 16.50 4.21 -8.92
C GLU A 366 15.30 5.17 -8.80
N TYR A 367 14.30 4.83 -8.02
CA TYR A 367 13.10 5.66 -7.80
C TYR A 367 13.45 6.99 -7.12
N SER A 368 14.51 7.03 -6.31
CA SER A 368 15.00 8.25 -5.69
C SER A 368 15.45 9.33 -6.68
N LYS A 369 15.79 8.96 -7.94
CA LYS A 369 16.13 9.92 -8.99
C LYS A 369 14.93 10.79 -9.39
N ALA A 370 13.72 10.21 -9.36
CA ALA A 370 12.50 10.99 -9.56
C ALA A 370 12.26 11.96 -8.39
N LEU A 371 12.45 11.50 -7.14
CA LEU A 371 12.40 12.38 -5.96
C LEU A 371 13.41 13.52 -6.03
N GLN A 372 14.62 13.27 -6.55
CA GLN A 372 15.61 14.32 -6.75
C GLN A 372 15.12 15.41 -7.73
N ARG A 373 14.33 15.05 -8.76
CA ARG A 373 13.73 16.04 -9.66
C ARG A 373 12.63 16.86 -8.98
N VAL A 374 11.86 16.21 -8.11
CA VAL A 374 10.81 16.87 -7.30
C VAL A 374 11.39 17.89 -6.31
N PHE A 375 12.59 17.66 -5.75
CA PHE A 375 13.24 18.50 -4.73
C PHE A 375 14.32 19.43 -5.33
N ARG A 376 14.09 19.97 -6.50
CA ARG A 376 15.01 20.93 -7.16
C ARG A 376 14.85 22.37 -6.71
#